data_ce94507d4ecc2235246b4f5aa4cbb80f
#
_entry.id   ce94507d4ecc2235246b4f5aa4cbb80f
#
_cell.length_a   1.000
_cell.length_b   1.000
_cell.length_c   1.000
_cell.angle_alpha   90.00
_cell.angle_beta   90.00
_cell.angle_gamma   90.00
#
_symmetry.space_group_name_H-M   'P 1'
#
loop_
_entity.id
_entity.type
_entity.pdbx_description
1 polymer ?
#
loop_
_entity_poly.entity_id
_entity_poly.type
_entity_poly.pdbx_seq_one_letter_code
_entity_poly.pdbx_strand_id
1 'polypeptide(L)'
;SGFGGSVSALRLTEKGYRVGVLEAGRRFADADFAKTSWNLRKFLWAPQFGMYGIQRIHLLRNCMILAGAGVGGGSLNYANTLYVPPEPFFADPQWRDITDWREELMPHYDQAQRMLGVVTNPTFTDADRIMKEVAEDMGVGDTFVPTPVGVFFGENGEKTPGKTVPDPYFGGAGPARTGCIECGECMTGCRHGAKNTLLKNYLGLAES
;
A
#
# COMPACT_ATOMS: atom_id res chain seq x y z
N SER A 1 -2.54 13.32 4.29
CA SER A 1 -3.23 12.45 3.30
C SER A 1 -2.68 11.00 3.29
N GLY A 2 -2.07 10.54 4.38
CA GLY A 2 -1.70 9.13 4.56
C GLY A 2 -2.93 8.24 4.82
N PHE A 3 -2.72 6.96 5.22
CA PHE A 3 -3.80 5.98 5.37
C PHE A 3 -4.97 6.49 6.23
N GLY A 4 -4.72 6.92 7.47
CA GLY A 4 -5.77 7.41 8.36
C GLY A 4 -6.48 8.66 7.82
N GLY A 5 -5.72 9.66 7.35
CA GLY A 5 -6.29 10.89 6.80
C GLY A 5 -7.13 10.66 5.54
N SER A 6 -6.74 9.72 4.69
CA SER A 6 -7.49 9.37 3.47
C SER A 6 -8.81 8.68 3.77
N VAL A 7 -8.82 7.75 4.73
CA VAL A 7 -10.05 7.10 5.21
C VAL A 7 -10.99 8.14 5.81
N SER A 8 -10.47 9.01 6.68
CA SER A 8 -11.26 10.09 7.30
C SER A 8 -11.83 11.05 6.25
N ALA A 9 -11.05 11.43 5.23
CA ALA A 9 -11.51 12.29 4.15
C ALA A 9 -12.70 11.66 3.43
N LEU A 10 -12.62 10.41 2.99
CA LEU A 10 -13.72 9.73 2.31
C LEU A 10 -14.95 9.60 3.22
N ARG A 11 -14.78 9.11 4.46
CA ARG A 11 -15.91 8.89 5.37
C ARG A 11 -16.63 10.19 5.74
N LEU A 12 -15.93 11.32 5.78
CA LEU A 12 -16.55 12.62 6.03
C LEU A 12 -17.25 13.17 4.79
N THR A 13 -16.68 13.03 3.59
CA THR A 13 -17.33 13.46 2.34
C THR A 13 -18.61 12.65 2.07
N GLU A 14 -18.61 11.34 2.30
CA GLU A 14 -19.81 10.49 2.22
C GLU A 14 -20.94 10.95 3.16
N LYS A 15 -20.60 11.63 4.27
CA LYS A 15 -21.57 12.24 5.19
C LYS A 15 -21.98 13.66 4.80
N GLY A 16 -21.52 14.15 3.66
CA GLY A 16 -21.84 15.48 3.14
C GLY A 16 -20.98 16.62 3.69
N TYR A 17 -19.90 16.34 4.42
CA TYR A 17 -18.98 17.37 4.89
C TYR A 17 -18.06 17.86 3.77
N ARG A 18 -17.73 19.15 3.80
CA ARG A 18 -16.68 19.74 2.97
C ARG A 18 -15.33 19.53 3.67
N VAL A 19 -14.46 18.72 3.10
CA VAL A 19 -13.22 18.31 3.72
C VAL A 19 -12.01 18.96 3.04
N GLY A 20 -11.17 19.62 3.82
CA GLY A 20 -9.85 20.11 3.38
C GLY A 20 -8.75 19.19 3.88
N VAL A 21 -7.83 18.77 2.99
CA VAL A 21 -6.69 17.92 3.33
C VAL A 21 -5.39 18.70 3.09
N LEU A 22 -4.59 18.87 4.16
CA LEU A 22 -3.27 19.48 4.10
C LEU A 22 -2.20 18.41 3.99
N GLU A 23 -1.30 18.53 3.01
CA GLU A 23 -0.23 17.57 2.78
C GLU A 23 1.12 18.29 2.63
N ALA A 24 2.17 17.76 3.27
CA ALA A 24 3.50 18.37 3.24
C ALA A 24 4.19 18.21 1.88
N GLY A 25 3.96 17.08 1.22
CA GLY A 25 4.52 16.77 -0.09
C GLY A 25 3.56 17.15 -1.24
N ARG A 26 3.99 16.90 -2.47
CA ARG A 26 3.20 17.19 -3.67
C ARG A 26 2.32 16.02 -4.10
N ARG A 27 1.41 16.27 -5.04
CA ARG A 27 0.71 15.22 -5.79
C ARG A 27 1.62 14.68 -6.89
N PHE A 28 1.68 13.36 -7.03
CA PHE A 28 2.45 12.67 -8.05
C PHE A 28 1.53 11.97 -9.04
N ALA A 29 1.75 12.17 -10.33
CA ALA A 29 1.28 11.25 -11.36
C ALA A 29 2.23 10.04 -11.42
N ASP A 30 1.76 8.90 -11.97
CA ASP A 30 2.58 7.68 -12.05
C ASP A 30 3.93 7.93 -12.76
N ALA A 31 3.95 8.74 -13.82
CA ALA A 31 5.18 9.09 -14.55
C ALA A 31 6.17 9.97 -13.77
N ASP A 32 5.73 10.63 -12.70
CA ASP A 32 6.58 11.54 -11.92
C ASP A 32 7.54 10.80 -10.98
N PHE A 33 7.22 9.56 -10.62
CA PHE A 33 8.05 8.78 -9.70
C PHE A 33 9.46 8.57 -10.24
N ALA A 34 10.42 8.49 -9.33
CA ALA A 34 11.81 8.23 -9.68
C ALA A 34 11.94 6.84 -10.35
N LYS A 35 12.76 6.76 -11.41
CA LYS A 35 13.08 5.47 -12.06
C LYS A 35 13.92 4.55 -11.18
N THR A 36 14.63 5.12 -10.20
CA THR A 36 15.48 4.40 -9.27
C THR A 36 15.68 5.23 -8.01
N SER A 37 15.87 4.58 -6.87
CA SER A 37 16.20 5.22 -5.59
C SER A 37 17.55 5.96 -5.61
N TRP A 38 18.43 5.64 -6.55
CA TRP A 38 19.70 6.34 -6.76
C TRP A 38 19.52 7.78 -7.30
N ASN A 39 18.38 8.09 -7.90
CA ASN A 39 18.04 9.46 -8.23
C ASN A 39 17.52 10.19 -6.98
N LEU A 40 18.43 10.48 -6.04
CA LEU A 40 18.13 11.05 -4.73
C LEU A 40 17.29 12.31 -4.85
N ARG A 41 17.56 13.17 -5.83
CA ARG A 41 16.84 14.44 -6.01
C ARG A 41 15.35 14.24 -6.31
N LYS A 42 15.00 13.17 -7.05
CA LYS A 42 13.60 12.81 -7.35
C LYS A 42 12.98 11.90 -6.31
N PHE A 43 13.79 11.13 -5.58
CA PHE A 43 13.31 10.11 -4.65
C PHE A 43 13.15 10.64 -3.23
N LEU A 44 14.14 11.38 -2.70
CA LEU A 44 14.13 11.86 -1.32
C LEU A 44 13.25 13.10 -1.15
N TRP A 45 12.61 13.20 0.00
CA TRP A 45 11.92 14.39 0.48
C TRP A 45 12.78 15.05 1.56
N ALA A 46 13.51 16.09 1.16
CA ALA A 46 14.35 16.92 2.01
C ALA A 46 14.32 18.37 1.47
N PRO A 47 13.25 19.14 1.75
CA PRO A 47 13.03 20.47 1.20
C PRO A 47 14.19 21.44 1.43
N GLN A 48 14.89 21.30 2.58
CA GLN A 48 16.07 22.11 2.91
C GLN A 48 17.22 21.95 1.89
N PHE A 49 17.22 20.87 1.08
CA PHE A 49 18.17 20.63 0.00
C PHE A 49 17.52 20.69 -1.38
N GLY A 50 16.30 21.23 -1.48
CA GLY A 50 15.54 21.31 -2.73
C GLY A 50 15.10 19.96 -3.29
N MET A 51 14.97 18.92 -2.43
CA MET A 51 14.52 17.60 -2.82
C MET A 51 13.06 17.39 -2.39
N TYR A 52 12.19 17.11 -3.36
CA TYR A 52 10.74 17.01 -3.17
C TYR A 52 10.19 15.66 -3.70
N GLY A 53 10.92 14.57 -3.43
CA GLY A 53 10.50 13.21 -3.75
C GLY A 53 9.51 12.66 -2.72
N ILE A 54 9.30 11.33 -2.75
CA ILE A 54 8.31 10.65 -1.92
C ILE A 54 8.88 10.10 -0.61
N GLN A 55 10.21 9.93 -0.51
CA GLN A 55 10.83 9.23 0.62
C GLN A 55 11.36 10.21 1.66
N ARG A 56 10.70 10.27 2.80
CA ARG A 56 11.18 10.94 3.99
C ARG A 56 11.93 9.94 4.87
N ILE A 57 13.07 10.34 5.42
CA ILE A 57 13.87 9.55 6.33
C ILE A 57 14.04 10.32 7.64
N HIS A 58 13.66 9.70 8.76
CA HIS A 58 13.91 10.21 10.10
C HIS A 58 14.87 9.28 10.83
N LEU A 59 16.01 9.81 11.19
CA LEU A 59 17.00 9.11 11.98
C LEU A 59 16.79 9.47 13.45
N LEU A 60 16.46 8.48 14.26
CA LEU A 60 16.39 8.57 15.70
C LEU A 60 17.56 7.79 16.31
N ARG A 61 17.78 7.93 17.64
CA ARG A 61 18.93 7.31 18.31
C ARG A 61 19.04 5.79 18.07
N ASN A 62 17.90 5.09 18.10
CA ASN A 62 17.85 3.63 18.06
C ASN A 62 17.01 3.07 16.90
N CYS A 63 16.46 3.94 16.05
CA CYS A 63 15.69 3.49 14.89
C CYS A 63 15.74 4.48 13.72
N MET A 64 15.47 3.98 12.54
CA MET A 64 15.28 4.76 11.32
C MET A 64 13.84 4.59 10.87
N ILE A 65 13.13 5.71 10.67
CA ILE A 65 11.76 5.70 10.18
C ILE A 65 11.76 6.11 8.71
N LEU A 66 11.24 5.24 7.86
CA LEU A 66 10.98 5.50 6.45
C LEU A 66 9.49 5.88 6.32
N ALA A 67 9.22 7.11 5.91
CA ALA A 67 7.86 7.64 5.78
C ALA A 67 7.62 8.19 4.38
N GLY A 68 6.35 8.18 3.95
CA GLY A 68 5.93 8.81 2.70
C GLY A 68 5.73 10.31 2.85
N ALA A 69 6.07 11.08 1.80
CA ALA A 69 5.75 12.49 1.65
C ALA A 69 5.10 12.71 0.28
N GLY A 70 3.90 13.26 0.26
CA GLY A 70 3.10 13.45 -0.94
C GLY A 70 1.66 13.03 -0.73
N VAL A 71 0.77 13.43 -1.63
CA VAL A 71 -0.64 13.07 -1.58
C VAL A 71 -0.79 11.56 -1.70
N GLY A 72 -1.28 10.91 -0.64
CA GLY A 72 -1.30 9.47 -0.45
C GLY A 72 -0.32 8.93 0.59
N GLY A 73 0.58 9.78 1.12
CA GLY A 73 1.48 9.46 2.22
C GLY A 73 2.27 8.17 2.02
N GLY A 74 2.28 7.30 3.02
CA GLY A 74 3.01 6.02 2.99
C GLY A 74 2.57 5.05 1.88
N SER A 75 1.39 5.24 1.27
CA SER A 75 0.98 4.40 0.15
C SER A 75 1.83 4.62 -1.12
N LEU A 76 2.55 5.72 -1.18
CA LEU A 76 3.43 6.02 -2.32
C LEU A 76 4.70 5.16 -2.31
N ASN A 77 5.23 4.84 -1.13
CA ASN A 77 6.53 4.17 -0.96
C ASN A 77 6.48 2.83 -0.20
N TYR A 78 5.30 2.33 0.22
CA TYR A 78 5.22 1.00 0.83
C TYR A 78 5.51 -0.11 -0.20
N ALA A 79 5.96 -1.27 0.28
CA ALA A 79 6.32 -2.43 -0.54
C ALA A 79 5.10 -3.27 -0.98
N ASN A 80 3.92 -2.66 -1.09
CA ASN A 80 2.63 -3.25 -1.46
C ASN A 80 2.05 -4.35 -0.53
N THR A 81 2.76 -4.76 0.49
CA THR A 81 2.35 -5.81 1.43
C THR A 81 1.32 -5.29 2.42
N LEU A 82 0.23 -6.04 2.60
CA LEU A 82 -0.93 -5.66 3.41
C LEU A 82 -1.44 -6.84 4.25
N TYR A 83 -0.67 -7.24 5.25
CA TYR A 83 -1.05 -8.27 6.19
C TYR A 83 -2.12 -7.80 7.19
N VAL A 84 -3.04 -8.69 7.56
CA VAL A 84 -3.75 -8.60 8.83
C VAL A 84 -2.81 -9.12 9.90
N PRO A 85 -2.67 -8.44 11.04
CA PRO A 85 -1.81 -8.91 12.13
C PRO A 85 -2.18 -10.32 12.61
N PRO A 86 -1.18 -11.14 13.00
CA PRO A 86 -1.44 -12.45 13.59
C PRO A 86 -1.97 -12.34 15.02
N GLU A 87 -2.51 -13.44 15.54
CA GLU A 87 -3.13 -13.51 16.87
C GLU A 87 -2.32 -12.89 18.02
N PRO A 88 -0.99 -13.08 18.10
CA PRO A 88 -0.19 -12.46 19.18
C PRO A 88 -0.28 -10.93 19.23
N PHE A 89 -0.58 -10.26 18.10
CA PHE A 89 -0.80 -8.82 18.09
C PHE A 89 -2.06 -8.43 18.85
N PHE A 90 -3.17 -9.13 18.62
CA PHE A 90 -4.44 -8.84 19.29
C PHE A 90 -4.40 -9.20 20.78
N ALA A 91 -3.63 -10.23 21.15
CA ALA A 91 -3.45 -10.72 22.51
C ALA A 91 -2.33 -9.99 23.29
N ASP A 92 -1.73 -8.92 22.77
CA ASP A 92 -0.62 -8.23 23.41
C ASP A 92 -1.02 -7.66 24.78
N PRO A 93 -0.22 -7.90 25.84
CA PRO A 93 -0.51 -7.43 27.21
C PRO A 93 -0.72 -5.92 27.34
N GLN A 94 -0.22 -5.11 26.38
CA GLN A 94 -0.36 -3.66 26.45
C GLN A 94 -1.78 -3.18 26.19
N TRP A 95 -2.61 -3.97 25.49
CA TRP A 95 -3.97 -3.54 25.10
C TRP A 95 -5.06 -4.60 25.12
N ARG A 96 -4.73 -5.91 25.27
CA ARG A 96 -5.72 -6.99 25.25
C ARG A 96 -6.84 -6.85 26.28
N ASP A 97 -6.56 -6.18 27.42
CA ASP A 97 -7.53 -6.04 28.54
C ASP A 97 -8.50 -4.86 28.31
N ILE A 98 -8.39 -4.12 27.19
CA ILE A 98 -9.27 -2.99 26.85
C ILE A 98 -10.56 -3.48 26.16
N THR A 99 -10.41 -4.33 25.15
CA THR A 99 -11.53 -4.94 24.39
C THR A 99 -11.01 -6.14 23.60
N ASP A 100 -11.92 -6.92 23.00
CA ASP A 100 -11.54 -7.90 21.96
C ASP A 100 -11.18 -7.16 20.66
N TRP A 101 -9.91 -6.80 20.53
CA TRP A 101 -9.40 -6.07 19.37
C TRP A 101 -9.55 -6.84 18.06
N ARG A 102 -9.57 -8.17 18.11
CA ARG A 102 -9.78 -8.96 16.91
C ARG A 102 -11.22 -8.79 16.41
N GLU A 103 -12.19 -8.96 17.27
CA GLU A 103 -13.60 -8.78 16.93
C GLU A 103 -13.86 -7.35 16.41
N GLU A 104 -13.36 -6.35 17.12
CA GLU A 104 -13.52 -4.93 16.77
C GLU A 104 -12.87 -4.55 15.43
N LEU A 105 -11.67 -5.05 15.12
CA LEU A 105 -10.89 -4.59 13.98
C LEU A 105 -11.12 -5.40 12.70
N MET A 106 -11.55 -6.67 12.77
CA MET A 106 -11.72 -7.52 11.58
C MET A 106 -12.64 -6.91 10.52
N PRO A 107 -13.81 -6.33 10.83
CA PRO A 107 -14.65 -5.68 9.83
C PRO A 107 -13.93 -4.51 9.11
N HIS A 108 -13.06 -3.80 9.83
CA HIS A 108 -12.27 -2.70 9.27
C HIS A 108 -11.10 -3.19 8.41
N TYR A 109 -10.46 -4.31 8.77
CA TYR A 109 -9.47 -4.97 7.90
C TYR A 109 -10.12 -5.45 6.60
N ASP A 110 -11.28 -6.11 6.67
CA ASP A 110 -12.02 -6.55 5.49
C ASP A 110 -12.38 -5.37 4.57
N GLN A 111 -12.85 -4.27 5.16
CA GLN A 111 -13.13 -3.05 4.40
C GLN A 111 -11.85 -2.48 3.76
N ALA A 112 -10.75 -2.42 4.50
CA ALA A 112 -9.48 -1.91 3.99
C ALA A 112 -8.94 -2.80 2.87
N GLN A 113 -9.02 -4.13 2.99
CA GLN A 113 -8.60 -5.06 1.95
C GLN A 113 -9.38 -4.84 0.65
N ARG A 114 -10.71 -4.68 0.72
CA ARG A 114 -11.55 -4.37 -0.45
C ARG A 114 -11.14 -3.04 -1.08
N MET A 115 -11.02 -1.99 -0.27
CA MET A 115 -10.68 -0.65 -0.76
C MET A 115 -9.27 -0.55 -1.36
N LEU A 116 -8.34 -1.31 -0.83
CA LEU A 116 -6.95 -1.37 -1.30
C LEU A 116 -6.74 -2.43 -2.39
N GLY A 117 -7.81 -3.14 -2.79
CA GLY A 117 -7.74 -4.16 -3.82
C GLY A 117 -6.70 -5.24 -3.49
N VAL A 118 -6.72 -5.75 -2.25
CA VAL A 118 -5.74 -6.75 -1.80
C VAL A 118 -6.01 -8.08 -2.47
N VAL A 119 -4.96 -8.65 -3.02
CA VAL A 119 -4.96 -10.00 -3.60
C VAL A 119 -3.77 -10.78 -3.07
N THR A 120 -3.86 -12.09 -3.07
CA THR A 120 -2.70 -12.95 -2.83
C THR A 120 -1.74 -12.84 -3.99
N ASN A 121 -0.43 -12.69 -3.72
CA ASN A 121 0.59 -12.63 -4.78
C ASN A 121 0.52 -13.92 -5.63
N PRO A 122 0.23 -13.79 -6.94
CA PRO A 122 0.07 -14.96 -7.82
C PRO A 122 1.40 -15.52 -8.34
N THR A 123 2.53 -14.90 -7.99
CA THR A 123 3.84 -15.28 -8.51
C THR A 123 4.63 -16.06 -7.48
N PHE A 124 5.11 -17.23 -7.91
CA PHE A 124 6.01 -18.10 -7.17
C PHE A 124 7.34 -18.17 -7.90
N THR A 125 8.41 -17.72 -7.25
CA THR A 125 9.77 -17.79 -7.75
C THR A 125 10.50 -19.02 -7.20
N ASP A 126 11.71 -19.30 -7.68
CA ASP A 126 12.55 -20.36 -7.11
C ASP A 126 12.93 -20.07 -5.65
N ALA A 127 13.09 -18.80 -5.29
CA ALA A 127 13.33 -18.41 -3.90
C ALA A 127 12.13 -18.76 -2.99
N ASP A 128 10.90 -18.58 -3.46
CA ASP A 128 9.70 -18.94 -2.71
C ASP A 128 9.58 -20.46 -2.52
N ARG A 129 9.95 -21.24 -3.55
CA ARG A 129 9.98 -22.72 -3.47
C ARG A 129 10.98 -23.21 -2.44
N ILE A 130 12.21 -22.67 -2.48
CA ILE A 130 13.27 -23.01 -1.52
C ILE A 130 12.84 -22.62 -0.10
N MET A 131 12.25 -21.43 0.08
CA MET A 131 11.76 -21.00 1.39
C MET A 131 10.67 -21.94 1.93
N LYS A 132 9.76 -22.40 1.05
CA LYS A 132 8.72 -23.36 1.43
C LYS A 132 9.34 -24.70 1.82
N GLU A 133 10.28 -25.24 1.04
CA GLU A 133 10.98 -26.48 1.36
C GLU A 133 11.69 -26.40 2.73
N VAL A 134 12.38 -25.29 2.99
CA VAL A 134 13.02 -25.07 4.31
C VAL A 134 11.99 -25.03 5.43
N ALA A 135 10.85 -24.38 5.23
CA ALA A 135 9.79 -24.35 6.23
C ALA A 135 9.21 -25.77 6.49
N GLU A 136 9.06 -26.57 5.45
CA GLU A 136 8.63 -27.98 5.55
C GLU A 136 9.66 -28.81 6.32
N ASP A 137 10.95 -28.69 6.03
CA ASP A 137 12.05 -29.36 6.74
C ASP A 137 12.10 -28.96 8.23
N MET A 138 11.74 -27.73 8.55
CA MET A 138 11.63 -27.24 9.92
C MET A 138 10.34 -27.67 10.64
N GLY A 139 9.42 -28.36 9.96
CA GLY A 139 8.13 -28.78 10.51
C GLY A 139 7.12 -27.62 10.68
N VAL A 140 7.32 -26.50 9.99
CA VAL A 140 6.45 -25.30 10.01
C VAL A 140 5.92 -24.93 8.62
N GLY A 141 5.89 -25.89 7.69
CA GLY A 141 5.45 -25.69 6.31
C GLY A 141 4.08 -25.05 6.17
N ASP A 142 3.15 -25.34 7.08
CA ASP A 142 1.80 -24.77 7.09
C ASP A 142 1.79 -23.24 7.35
N THR A 143 2.87 -22.69 7.86
CA THR A 143 3.01 -21.23 8.06
C THR A 143 3.43 -20.49 6.81
N PHE A 144 3.87 -21.21 5.78
CA PHE A 144 4.26 -20.60 4.50
C PHE A 144 3.00 -20.24 3.69
N VAL A 145 2.77 -18.94 3.51
CA VAL A 145 1.65 -18.41 2.72
C VAL A 145 2.13 -17.34 1.76
N PRO A 146 1.60 -17.28 0.54
CA PRO A 146 1.88 -16.18 -0.38
C PRO A 146 1.41 -14.84 0.20
N THR A 147 2.22 -13.80 -0.01
CA THR A 147 1.99 -12.47 0.57
C THR A 147 0.73 -11.81 0.02
N PRO A 148 -0.18 -11.28 0.88
CA PRO A 148 -1.27 -10.42 0.45
C PRO A 148 -0.71 -9.04 0.03
N VAL A 149 -1.07 -8.60 -1.19
CA VAL A 149 -0.51 -7.39 -1.81
C VAL A 149 -1.57 -6.49 -2.42
N GLY A 150 -1.39 -5.17 -2.31
CA GLY A 150 -2.26 -4.15 -2.89
C GLY A 150 -1.81 -3.77 -4.30
N VAL A 151 -1.84 -4.72 -5.23
CA VAL A 151 -1.37 -4.55 -6.61
C VAL A 151 -2.36 -5.18 -7.58
N PHE A 152 -2.67 -4.50 -8.66
CA PHE A 152 -3.48 -5.04 -9.74
C PHE A 152 -2.62 -5.89 -10.68
N PHE A 153 -2.88 -7.18 -10.79
CA PHE A 153 -2.19 -8.07 -11.73
C PHE A 153 -2.95 -8.26 -13.05
N GLY A 154 -4.26 -8.16 -13.01
CA GLY A 154 -5.17 -8.34 -14.13
C GLY A 154 -6.59 -8.66 -13.66
N GLU A 155 -7.47 -8.96 -14.60
CA GLU A 155 -8.88 -9.26 -14.34
C GLU A 155 -9.11 -10.77 -14.23
N ASN A 156 -10.15 -11.17 -13.49
CA ASN A 156 -10.62 -12.56 -13.38
C ASN A 156 -9.55 -13.58 -12.94
N GLY A 157 -8.55 -13.12 -12.15
CA GLY A 157 -7.46 -13.98 -11.67
C GLY A 157 -6.35 -14.24 -12.70
N GLU A 158 -6.45 -13.66 -13.90
CA GLU A 158 -5.42 -13.78 -14.92
C GLU A 158 -4.44 -12.62 -14.85
N LYS A 159 -3.14 -12.92 -14.96
CA LYS A 159 -2.10 -11.89 -15.05
C LYS A 159 -2.10 -11.29 -16.46
N THR A 160 -2.22 -9.96 -16.53
CA THR A 160 -2.17 -9.21 -17.80
C THR A 160 -1.13 -8.09 -17.71
N PRO A 161 0.19 -8.43 -17.67
CA PRO A 161 1.25 -7.45 -17.49
C PRO A 161 1.20 -6.33 -18.52
N GLY A 162 1.22 -5.07 -18.07
CA GLY A 162 1.22 -3.90 -18.95
C GLY A 162 -0.11 -3.57 -19.63
N LYS A 163 -1.14 -4.42 -19.51
CA LYS A 163 -2.47 -4.13 -20.07
C LYS A 163 -3.23 -3.18 -19.16
N THR A 164 -3.73 -2.08 -19.72
CA THR A 164 -4.58 -1.13 -18.99
C THR A 164 -6.06 -1.49 -19.20
N VAL A 165 -6.80 -1.46 -18.09
CA VAL A 165 -8.26 -1.64 -18.07
C VAL A 165 -8.92 -0.46 -17.36
N PRO A 166 -10.21 -0.15 -17.65
CA PRO A 166 -10.99 0.78 -16.83
C PRO A 166 -10.99 0.36 -15.37
N ASP A 167 -11.49 1.23 -14.48
CA ASP A 167 -11.54 0.93 -13.03
C ASP A 167 -12.07 -0.50 -12.73
N PRO A 168 -11.26 -1.38 -12.16
CA PRO A 168 -11.67 -2.75 -11.83
C PRO A 168 -12.26 -2.89 -10.42
N TYR A 169 -12.36 -1.80 -9.62
CA TYR A 169 -12.66 -1.89 -8.18
C TYR A 169 -13.93 -1.17 -7.75
N PHE A 170 -14.28 -0.05 -8.39
CA PHE A 170 -15.28 0.89 -7.87
C PHE A 170 -16.41 1.20 -8.87
N GLY A 171 -16.67 0.28 -9.80
CA GLY A 171 -17.76 0.42 -10.75
C GLY A 171 -17.64 1.60 -11.74
N GLY A 172 -16.42 2.02 -12.03
CA GLY A 172 -16.11 3.15 -12.91
C GLY A 172 -15.86 4.48 -12.20
N ALA A 173 -16.03 4.55 -10.88
CA ALA A 173 -15.73 5.76 -10.08
C ALA A 173 -14.23 5.93 -9.81
N GLY A 174 -13.45 4.85 -9.88
CA GLY A 174 -12.01 4.86 -9.71
C GLY A 174 -11.24 5.05 -11.02
N PRO A 175 -9.93 5.32 -10.95
CA PRO A 175 -9.11 5.43 -12.15
C PRO A 175 -8.78 4.05 -12.75
N ALA A 176 -8.44 4.06 -14.05
CA ALA A 176 -7.92 2.87 -14.74
C ALA A 176 -6.72 2.25 -14.04
N ARG A 177 -6.51 0.95 -14.22
CA ARG A 177 -5.37 0.19 -13.69
C ARG A 177 -4.61 -0.48 -14.82
N THR A 178 -3.31 -0.60 -14.63
CA THR A 178 -2.44 -1.36 -15.54
C THR A 178 -1.92 -2.59 -14.82
N GLY A 179 -1.98 -3.76 -15.46
CA GLY A 179 -1.48 -5.00 -14.89
C GLY A 179 -0.01 -4.91 -14.50
N CYS A 180 0.33 -5.39 -13.32
CA CYS A 180 1.69 -5.34 -12.78
C CYS A 180 2.68 -6.06 -13.70
N ILE A 181 3.81 -5.43 -13.99
CA ILE A 181 4.93 -6.03 -14.76
C ILE A 181 6.01 -6.65 -13.87
N GLU A 182 5.77 -6.72 -12.57
CA GLU A 182 6.64 -7.34 -11.57
C GLU A 182 8.06 -6.75 -11.54
N CYS A 183 8.19 -5.44 -11.75
CA CYS A 183 9.48 -4.74 -11.82
C CYS A 183 10.21 -4.58 -10.47
N GLY A 184 9.59 -4.92 -9.33
CA GLY A 184 10.19 -4.78 -7.99
C GLY A 184 10.31 -3.35 -7.45
N GLU A 185 9.84 -2.33 -8.17
CA GLU A 185 10.08 -0.91 -7.84
C GLU A 185 9.00 -0.28 -6.94
N CYS A 186 8.22 -1.07 -6.20
CA CYS A 186 7.10 -0.54 -5.41
C CYS A 186 7.50 0.54 -4.39
N MET A 187 8.67 0.41 -3.78
CA MET A 187 9.17 1.37 -2.78
C MET A 187 9.68 2.68 -3.39
N THR A 188 10.00 2.71 -4.66
CA THR A 188 10.39 3.95 -5.38
C THR A 188 9.20 4.68 -5.99
N GLY A 189 7.99 4.11 -5.86
CA GLY A 189 6.77 4.58 -6.48
C GLY A 189 6.44 3.79 -7.76
N CYS A 190 5.16 3.42 -7.92
CA CYS A 190 4.73 2.64 -9.07
C CYS A 190 4.50 3.53 -10.29
N ARG A 191 5.38 3.48 -11.27
CA ARG A 191 5.28 4.23 -12.54
C ARG A 191 4.33 3.60 -13.56
N HIS A 192 3.81 2.42 -13.27
CA HIS A 192 3.02 1.60 -14.20
C HIS A 192 1.53 1.58 -13.91
N GLY A 193 1.07 2.25 -12.86
CA GLY A 193 -0.35 2.29 -12.53
C GLY A 193 -0.92 1.04 -11.87
N ALA A 194 -0.08 0.07 -11.50
CA ALA A 194 -0.51 -1.21 -10.92
C ALA A 194 -0.73 -1.16 -9.40
N LYS A 195 0.12 -0.43 -8.65
CA LYS A 195 0.03 -0.37 -7.19
C LYS A 195 -1.15 0.48 -6.74
N ASN A 196 -1.94 -0.05 -5.80
CA ASN A 196 -3.10 0.62 -5.23
C ASN A 196 -2.66 1.64 -4.17
N THR A 197 -2.32 2.85 -4.61
CA THR A 197 -2.08 4.00 -3.73
C THR A 197 -3.40 4.63 -3.31
N LEU A 198 -3.38 5.43 -2.24
CA LEU A 198 -4.59 6.09 -1.72
C LEU A 198 -5.22 7.09 -2.70
N LEU A 199 -4.45 7.62 -3.64
CA LEU A 199 -4.98 8.41 -4.76
C LEU A 199 -5.90 7.61 -5.70
N LYS A 200 -5.72 6.30 -5.72
CA LYS A 200 -6.46 5.41 -6.64
C LYS A 200 -7.68 4.76 -5.96
N ASN A 201 -7.95 5.10 -4.70
CA ASN A 201 -9.07 4.60 -3.92
C ASN A 201 -9.63 5.69 -2.99
N TYR A 202 -9.34 5.67 -1.68
CA TYR A 202 -9.95 6.58 -0.71
C TYR A 202 -9.92 8.06 -1.09
N LEU A 203 -8.77 8.60 -1.50
CA LEU A 203 -8.69 10.02 -1.89
C LEU A 203 -9.36 10.28 -3.23
N GLY A 204 -9.14 9.40 -4.23
CA GLY A 204 -9.80 9.53 -5.53
C GLY A 204 -11.31 9.54 -5.43
N LEU A 205 -11.89 8.66 -4.59
CA LEU A 205 -13.34 8.61 -4.34
C LEU A 205 -13.84 9.79 -3.49
N ALA A 206 -13.00 10.34 -2.61
CA ALA A 206 -13.37 11.53 -1.84
C ALA A 206 -13.37 12.82 -2.68
N GLU A 207 -12.67 12.81 -3.82
CA GLU A 207 -12.59 13.93 -4.77
C GLU A 207 -13.63 13.85 -5.90
N SER A 208 -14.25 12.67 -6.13
CA SER A 208 -15.29 12.47 -7.14
C SER A 208 -16.67 12.91 -6.62
#